data_952ac5728303a579fb590cd6fb5e9faf
#
_entry.id   952ac5728303a579fb590cd6fb5e9faf
#
_cell.length_a   1.000
_cell.length_b   1.000
_cell.length_c   1.000
_cell.angle_alpha   90.00
_cell.angle_beta   90.00
_cell.angle_gamma   90.00
#
_symmetry.space_group_name_H-M   'P 1'
#
loop_
_entity.id
_entity.type
_entity.pdbx_description
1 polymer ?
#
loop_
_entity_poly.entity_id
_entity_poly.type
_entity_poly.pdbx_seq_one_letter_code
_entity_poly.pdbx_strand_id
1 'polypeptide(L)'
;MIVNTGKKQYEIIQDVYLGSTNDVYVCREVNNPNKEYKTLWMIKDRNTAKKILQEFDMCKQSKNSIYSDCFAVRDNLCFTFPYSQERPLGKFYVSTLQKDICSRQQIWMELITKCMTSTLPDTVLKMLFQQNQIELSEDGSIYFNYALDLSQYSDTDDKIPSVILCAREIINLIQLEDSYQDREILRLIEHKLQRNEYLQYIELYKDMKILTSPRDKENCREAIRNWCSSKKDTFFRILSGIAIAMVIIILFLLIMRLIFGDFALFRLFSGPIVQIGTESLLQ
;
A
#
# COMPACT_ATOMS: atom_id res chain seq x y z
N MET A 1 11.71 6.07 39.33
CA MET A 1 12.45 4.80 39.66
C MET A 1 13.69 4.76 38.77
N ILE A 2 14.85 4.34 39.30
CA ILE A 2 16.08 4.22 38.50
C ILE A 2 16.43 2.73 38.37
N VAL A 3 16.66 2.28 37.15
CA VAL A 3 17.12 0.94 36.80
C VAL A 3 18.61 1.02 36.48
N ASN A 4 19.41 0.27 37.18
CA ASN A 4 20.88 0.26 37.04
C ASN A 4 21.33 -1.05 36.37
N THR A 5 22.06 -0.96 35.25
CA THR A 5 22.57 -2.11 34.49
C THR A 5 24.03 -2.44 34.79
N GLY A 6 24.65 -1.72 35.74
CA GLY A 6 26.08 -1.78 35.98
C GLY A 6 26.93 -0.94 35.05
N LYS A 7 26.48 -0.69 33.81
CA LYS A 7 27.15 0.19 32.82
C LYS A 7 26.39 1.50 32.58
N LYS A 8 25.07 1.44 32.64
CA LYS A 8 24.16 2.54 32.36
C LYS A 8 23.08 2.62 33.45
N GLN A 9 22.51 3.80 33.55
CA GLN A 9 21.37 4.04 34.46
C GLN A 9 20.22 4.59 33.64
N TYR A 10 19.06 3.96 33.79
CA TYR A 10 17.81 4.36 33.14
C TYR A 10 16.84 4.90 34.18
N GLU A 11 16.42 6.14 34.01
CA GLU A 11 15.36 6.74 34.80
C GLU A 11 14.01 6.45 34.13
N ILE A 12 13.12 5.76 34.86
CA ILE A 12 11.74 5.55 34.41
C ILE A 12 10.97 6.85 34.55
N ILE A 13 10.40 7.29 33.43
CA ILE A 13 9.63 8.53 33.32
C ILE A 13 8.14 8.24 33.41
N GLN A 14 7.69 7.16 32.75
CA GLN A 14 6.27 6.82 32.65
C GLN A 14 6.07 5.30 32.58
N ASP A 15 5.04 4.83 33.25
CA ASP A 15 4.54 3.46 33.11
C ASP A 15 3.57 3.45 31.92
N VAL A 16 3.84 2.59 30.91
CA VAL A 16 3.01 2.47 29.70
C VAL A 16 2.06 1.30 29.84
N TYR A 17 2.61 0.16 30.26
CA TYR A 17 1.87 -1.08 30.45
C TYR A 17 2.44 -1.85 31.63
N LEU A 18 1.57 -2.37 32.49
CA LEU A 18 1.95 -3.19 33.63
C LEU A 18 1.16 -4.51 33.58
N GLY A 19 1.84 -5.61 33.26
CA GLY A 19 1.23 -6.93 33.09
C GLY A 19 1.85 -7.99 33.99
N SER A 20 1.28 -9.18 33.91
CA SER A 20 1.84 -10.35 34.63
C SER A 20 3.10 -10.89 33.95
N THR A 21 3.17 -10.84 32.61
CA THR A 21 4.27 -11.38 31.81
C THR A 21 5.40 -10.37 31.67
N ASN A 22 5.05 -9.10 31.41
CA ASN A 22 6.01 -8.01 31.25
C ASN A 22 5.44 -6.67 31.70
N ASP A 23 6.33 -5.75 31.99
CA ASP A 23 6.03 -4.32 32.13
C ASP A 23 6.71 -3.56 31.00
N VAL A 24 6.09 -2.46 30.57
CA VAL A 24 6.64 -1.52 29.57
C VAL A 24 6.70 -0.12 30.16
N TYR A 25 7.85 0.49 30.02
CA TYR A 25 8.13 1.83 30.55
C TYR A 25 8.70 2.73 29.47
N VAL A 26 8.41 4.03 29.57
CA VAL A 26 9.24 5.06 28.94
C VAL A 26 10.35 5.43 29.89
N CYS A 27 11.58 5.36 29.44
CA CYS A 27 12.75 5.70 30.24
C CYS A 27 13.70 6.61 29.44
N ARG A 28 14.66 7.20 30.16
CA ARG A 28 15.80 7.91 29.55
C ARG A 28 17.10 7.45 30.23
N GLU A 29 18.19 7.46 29.49
CA GLU A 29 19.52 7.19 30.01
C GLU A 29 20.02 8.44 30.75
N VAL A 30 20.36 8.29 32.05
CA VAL A 30 20.68 9.43 32.95
C VAL A 30 21.89 10.21 32.45
N ASN A 31 22.90 9.52 31.91
CA ASN A 31 24.17 10.10 31.46
C ASN A 31 24.22 10.39 29.97
N ASN A 32 23.10 10.28 29.23
CA ASN A 32 23.08 10.57 27.81
C ASN A 32 22.86 12.09 27.58
N PRO A 33 23.78 12.79 26.92
CA PRO A 33 23.66 14.22 26.67
C PRO A 33 22.45 14.54 25.78
N ASN A 34 22.02 13.62 24.90
CA ASN A 34 20.90 13.80 23.98
C ASN A 34 19.54 13.68 24.66
N LYS A 35 19.47 13.16 25.90
CA LYS A 35 18.22 12.95 26.68
C LYS A 35 17.11 12.22 25.88
N GLU A 36 17.50 11.34 24.97
CA GLU A 36 16.56 10.57 24.17
C GLU A 36 15.74 9.62 25.01
N TYR A 37 14.43 9.60 24.76
CA TYR A 37 13.54 8.62 25.38
C TYR A 37 13.70 7.24 24.72
N LYS A 38 13.50 6.20 25.53
CA LYS A 38 13.55 4.80 25.11
C LYS A 38 12.34 4.07 25.68
N THR A 39 11.88 3.05 24.98
CA THR A 39 10.90 2.10 25.48
C THR A 39 11.68 0.96 26.15
N LEU A 40 11.37 0.67 27.42
CA LEU A 40 11.99 -0.39 28.19
C LEU A 40 10.98 -1.53 28.42
N TRP A 41 11.30 -2.72 27.93
CA TRP A 41 10.62 -3.96 28.35
C TRP A 41 11.30 -4.52 29.59
N MET A 42 10.51 -4.89 30.58
CA MET A 42 10.93 -5.65 31.72
C MET A 42 10.13 -6.97 31.78
N ILE A 43 10.72 -8.06 31.31
CA ILE A 43 10.06 -9.34 31.13
C ILE A 43 10.22 -10.14 32.41
N LYS A 44 9.09 -10.47 33.06
CA LYS A 44 8.99 -11.16 34.35
C LYS A 44 8.89 -12.67 34.16
N ASP A 45 8.16 -13.13 33.13
CA ASP A 45 8.01 -14.54 32.84
C ASP A 45 9.28 -15.12 32.21
N ARG A 46 9.86 -16.13 32.91
CA ARG A 46 11.12 -16.74 32.46
C ARG A 46 11.03 -17.49 31.16
N ASN A 47 9.87 -18.10 30.85
CA ASN A 47 9.68 -18.84 29.62
C ASN A 47 9.63 -17.90 28.42
N THR A 48 8.85 -16.83 28.52
CA THR A 48 8.77 -15.76 27.54
C THR A 48 10.13 -15.09 27.35
N ALA A 49 10.83 -14.78 28.44
CA ALA A 49 12.18 -14.19 28.39
C ALA A 49 13.15 -15.08 27.63
N LYS A 50 13.15 -16.39 27.87
CA LYS A 50 14.02 -17.36 27.17
C LYS A 50 13.69 -17.43 25.67
N LYS A 51 12.41 -17.53 25.30
CA LYS A 51 11.98 -17.58 23.90
C LYS A 51 12.38 -16.31 23.14
N ILE A 52 12.08 -15.15 23.71
CA ILE A 52 12.43 -13.85 23.11
C ILE A 52 13.93 -13.73 22.91
N LEU A 53 14.73 -14.09 23.91
CA LEU A 53 16.19 -14.03 23.79
C LEU A 53 16.70 -14.94 22.68
N GLN A 54 16.18 -16.16 22.56
CA GLN A 54 16.54 -17.10 21.50
C GLN A 54 16.18 -16.55 20.10
N GLU A 55 14.99 -16.00 19.93
CA GLU A 55 14.56 -15.45 18.64
C GLU A 55 15.39 -14.20 18.27
N PHE A 56 15.66 -13.31 19.20
CA PHE A 56 16.52 -12.16 18.95
C PHE A 56 17.96 -12.58 18.62
N ASP A 57 18.50 -13.61 19.27
CA ASP A 57 19.84 -14.12 18.98
C ASP A 57 19.93 -14.75 17.58
N MET A 58 18.89 -15.45 17.14
CA MET A 58 18.81 -15.96 15.75
C MET A 58 18.78 -14.82 14.71
N CYS A 59 18.15 -13.71 15.04
CA CYS A 59 18.08 -12.54 14.14
C CYS A 59 19.35 -11.68 14.17
N LYS A 60 20.24 -11.83 15.15
CA LYS A 60 21.48 -11.03 15.32
C LYS A 60 22.54 -11.23 14.24
N GLN A 61 22.36 -12.09 13.26
CA GLN A 61 23.33 -12.28 12.16
C GLN A 61 23.50 -11.03 11.28
N SER A 62 22.62 -10.02 11.43
CA SER A 62 22.79 -8.70 10.83
C SER A 62 23.46 -7.74 11.82
N LYS A 63 24.41 -6.91 11.35
CA LYS A 63 25.22 -5.98 12.17
C LYS A 63 24.43 -4.90 12.93
N ASN A 64 23.13 -4.76 12.70
CA ASN A 64 22.30 -3.74 13.31
C ASN A 64 21.27 -4.39 14.26
N SER A 65 21.55 -4.32 15.56
CA SER A 65 20.58 -4.68 16.59
C SER A 65 19.49 -3.61 16.68
N ILE A 66 18.21 -4.01 16.67
CA ILE A 66 17.06 -3.09 16.83
C ILE A 66 16.96 -2.58 18.27
N TYR A 67 17.31 -3.40 19.23
CA TYR A 67 17.35 -2.96 20.61
C TYR A 67 18.67 -2.27 20.95
N SER A 68 18.60 -1.19 21.73
CA SER A 68 19.77 -0.43 22.11
C SER A 68 20.62 -1.16 23.18
N ASP A 69 19.94 -1.83 24.12
CA ASP A 69 20.57 -2.57 25.21
C ASP A 69 19.73 -3.78 25.61
N CYS A 70 20.40 -4.85 26.05
CA CYS A 70 19.79 -6.03 26.68
C CYS A 70 20.56 -6.33 27.97
N PHE A 71 19.84 -6.44 29.08
CA PHE A 71 20.43 -6.64 30.40
C PHE A 71 19.45 -7.31 31.37
N ALA A 72 19.95 -7.86 32.46
CA ALA A 72 19.14 -8.43 33.53
C ALA A 72 19.10 -7.48 34.73
N VAL A 73 17.91 -7.33 35.30
CA VAL A 73 17.71 -6.59 36.58
C VAL A 73 16.95 -7.47 37.54
N ARG A 74 17.60 -7.83 38.65
CA ARG A 74 17.11 -8.87 39.57
C ARG A 74 16.89 -10.16 38.77
N ASP A 75 15.66 -10.64 38.69
CA ASP A 75 15.31 -11.86 37.93
C ASP A 75 14.63 -11.58 36.58
N ASN A 76 14.53 -10.29 36.16
CA ASN A 76 13.83 -9.89 34.97
C ASN A 76 14.81 -9.61 33.84
N LEU A 77 14.46 -10.05 32.61
CA LEU A 77 15.18 -9.71 31.39
C LEU A 77 14.65 -8.39 30.83
N CYS A 78 15.56 -7.48 30.53
CA CYS A 78 15.22 -6.14 30.06
C CYS A 78 15.77 -5.88 28.66
N PHE A 79 14.95 -5.25 27.80
CA PHE A 79 15.36 -4.74 26.50
C PHE A 79 14.99 -3.26 26.39
N THR A 80 15.86 -2.47 25.76
CA THR A 80 15.55 -1.08 25.44
C THR A 80 15.45 -0.87 23.95
N PHE A 81 14.38 -0.20 23.51
CA PHE A 81 14.10 0.14 22.11
C PHE A 81 14.03 1.65 21.92
N PRO A 82 14.16 2.16 20.70
CA PRO A 82 13.83 3.54 20.40
C PRO A 82 12.38 3.85 20.82
N TYR A 83 12.17 5.01 21.42
CA TYR A 83 10.82 5.48 21.77
C TYR A 83 10.18 6.11 20.52
N SER A 84 8.92 5.83 20.29
CA SER A 84 8.12 6.44 19.26
C SER A 84 6.95 7.22 19.89
N GLN A 85 6.52 8.29 19.24
CA GLN A 85 5.34 9.05 19.66
C GLN A 85 4.08 8.24 19.35
N GLU A 86 3.03 8.39 20.18
CA GLU A 86 1.78 7.64 20.01
C GLU A 86 0.95 8.21 18.84
N ARG A 87 1.24 7.73 17.63
CA ARG A 87 0.52 8.08 16.39
C ARG A 87 0.14 6.83 15.60
N PRO A 88 -0.84 6.03 16.06
CA PRO A 88 -1.22 4.78 15.41
C PRO A 88 -1.58 4.98 13.93
N LEU A 89 -1.01 4.13 13.07
CA LEU A 89 -1.11 4.21 11.61
C LEU A 89 -2.56 4.34 11.15
N GLY A 90 -3.45 3.45 11.57
CA GLY A 90 -4.86 3.46 11.14
C GLY A 90 -5.61 4.75 11.50
N LYS A 91 -5.27 5.39 12.63
CA LYS A 91 -5.93 6.63 13.07
C LYS A 91 -5.39 7.87 12.33
N PHE A 92 -4.09 7.92 12.10
CA PHE A 92 -3.44 9.11 11.53
C PHE A 92 -3.29 9.03 10.01
N TYR A 93 -3.48 7.86 9.40
CA TYR A 93 -3.41 7.65 7.96
C TYR A 93 -4.32 8.62 7.19
N VAL A 94 -5.61 8.68 7.51
CA VAL A 94 -6.59 9.54 6.82
C VAL A 94 -6.26 11.02 6.96
N SER A 95 -5.83 11.46 8.15
CA SER A 95 -5.49 12.87 8.40
C SER A 95 -4.20 13.31 7.68
N THR A 96 -3.28 12.39 7.45
CA THR A 96 -2.03 12.65 6.72
C THR A 96 -2.28 12.68 5.22
N LEU A 97 -3.34 12.02 4.76
CA LEU A 97 -3.65 11.77 3.35
C LEU A 97 -4.51 12.81 2.63
N GLN A 98 -4.80 13.93 3.19
CA GLN A 98 -5.30 15.07 2.38
C GLN A 98 -4.28 15.49 1.30
N LYS A 99 -3.17 14.78 1.24
CA LYS A 99 -2.06 14.90 0.33
C LYS A 99 -2.16 13.79 -0.73
N ASP A 100 -1.71 14.08 -1.89
CA ASP A 100 -1.62 13.37 -3.15
C ASP A 100 -1.58 11.81 -3.08
N ILE A 101 -2.16 11.13 -4.09
CA ILE A 101 -2.16 9.66 -4.26
C ILE A 101 -0.74 9.06 -4.17
N CYS A 102 0.26 9.76 -4.69
CA CYS A 102 1.67 9.34 -4.57
C CYS A 102 2.13 9.17 -3.12
N SER A 103 1.68 10.03 -2.21
CA SER A 103 2.06 9.95 -0.79
C SER A 103 1.50 8.70 -0.10
N ARG A 104 0.33 8.20 -0.53
CA ARG A 104 -0.31 6.99 0.01
C ARG A 104 0.45 5.73 -0.36
N GLN A 105 0.76 5.60 -1.64
CA GLN A 105 1.54 4.48 -2.16
C GLN A 105 2.93 4.44 -1.53
N GLN A 106 3.51 5.60 -1.24
CA GLN A 106 4.78 5.69 -0.50
C GLN A 106 4.65 5.13 0.92
N ILE A 107 3.54 5.43 1.64
CA ILE A 107 3.31 4.88 2.99
C ILE A 107 3.19 3.36 2.96
N TRP A 108 2.46 2.77 1.99
CA TRP A 108 2.36 1.32 1.85
C TRP A 108 3.72 0.68 1.55
N MET A 109 4.47 1.28 0.63
CA MET A 109 5.82 0.82 0.29
C MET A 109 6.79 0.95 1.46
N GLU A 110 6.69 2.05 2.24
CA GLU A 110 7.48 2.27 3.44
C GLU A 110 7.16 1.21 4.52
N LEU A 111 5.88 0.91 4.74
CA LEU A 111 5.45 -0.15 5.67
C LEU A 111 6.08 -1.50 5.31
N ILE A 112 5.97 -1.91 4.04
CA ILE A 112 6.55 -3.18 3.57
C ILE A 112 8.08 -3.16 3.74
N THR A 113 8.72 -2.07 3.32
CA THR A 113 10.18 -1.92 3.39
C THR A 113 10.66 -1.95 4.84
N LYS A 114 9.96 -1.26 5.74
CA LYS A 114 10.27 -1.25 7.17
C LYS A 114 10.19 -2.64 7.79
N CYS A 115 9.14 -3.39 7.48
CA CYS A 115 9.01 -4.78 7.94
C CYS A 115 10.08 -5.69 7.32
N MET A 116 10.33 -5.57 6.02
CA MET A 116 11.30 -6.38 5.28
C MET A 116 12.76 -6.16 5.75
N THR A 117 13.11 -4.92 6.06
CA THR A 117 14.45 -4.54 6.51
C THR A 117 14.65 -4.65 8.01
N SER A 118 13.56 -4.89 8.74
CA SER A 118 13.60 -5.07 10.18
C SER A 118 14.36 -6.35 10.54
N THR A 119 15.18 -6.29 11.58
CA THR A 119 15.82 -7.46 12.19
C THR A 119 15.01 -7.99 13.38
N LEU A 120 13.71 -7.63 13.48
CA LEU A 120 12.81 -8.17 14.48
C LEU A 120 12.44 -9.63 14.14
N PRO A 121 12.26 -10.48 15.17
CA PRO A 121 11.64 -11.77 15.00
C PRO A 121 10.23 -11.65 14.39
N ASP A 122 9.84 -12.62 13.56
CA ASP A 122 8.51 -12.65 12.93
C ASP A 122 7.38 -12.60 13.98
N THR A 123 7.58 -13.24 15.14
CA THR A 123 6.65 -13.21 16.27
C THR A 123 6.43 -11.80 16.80
N VAL A 124 7.49 -11.01 16.95
CA VAL A 124 7.39 -9.60 17.39
C VAL A 124 6.69 -8.74 16.33
N LEU A 125 7.02 -8.94 15.05
CA LEU A 125 6.33 -8.25 13.95
C LEU A 125 4.83 -8.56 13.94
N LYS A 126 4.43 -9.83 14.16
CA LYS A 126 3.01 -10.20 14.29
C LYS A 126 2.33 -9.42 15.42
N MET A 127 2.97 -9.35 16.59
CA MET A 127 2.40 -8.63 17.72
C MET A 127 2.25 -7.14 17.46
N LEU A 128 3.19 -6.51 16.75
CA LEU A 128 3.09 -5.10 16.34
C LEU A 128 1.81 -4.85 15.52
N PHE A 129 1.48 -5.73 14.57
CA PHE A 129 0.24 -5.65 13.81
C PHE A 129 -0.99 -5.94 14.68
N GLN A 130 -0.98 -7.02 15.44
CA GLN A 130 -2.12 -7.45 16.26
C GLN A 130 -2.49 -6.44 17.34
N GLN A 131 -1.51 -5.74 17.92
CA GLN A 131 -1.72 -4.74 18.95
C GLN A 131 -1.75 -3.30 18.42
N ASN A 132 -1.83 -3.11 17.08
CA ASN A 132 -1.86 -1.79 16.44
C ASN A 132 -0.71 -0.87 16.86
N GLN A 133 0.49 -1.44 17.02
CA GLN A 133 1.69 -0.74 17.46
C GLN A 133 2.57 -0.28 16.28
N ILE A 134 1.95 0.00 15.14
CA ILE A 134 2.58 0.61 13.98
C ILE A 134 2.16 2.06 13.91
N GLU A 135 3.12 2.95 13.79
CA GLU A 135 2.91 4.39 13.88
C GLU A 135 3.34 5.11 12.61
N LEU A 136 2.63 6.20 12.31
CA LEU A 136 2.87 7.05 11.15
C LEU A 136 3.31 8.44 11.61
N SER A 137 4.51 8.84 11.22
CA SER A 137 5.01 10.20 11.42
C SER A 137 4.35 11.20 10.46
N GLU A 138 4.52 12.49 10.72
CA GLU A 138 3.99 13.57 9.87
C GLU A 138 4.63 13.63 8.49
N ASP A 139 5.87 13.15 8.38
CA ASP A 139 6.61 13.05 7.12
C ASP A 139 6.27 11.79 6.30
N GLY A 140 5.38 10.92 6.80
CA GLY A 140 5.00 9.66 6.15
C GLY A 140 5.90 8.47 6.49
N SER A 141 6.88 8.63 7.37
CA SER A 141 7.75 7.54 7.82
C SER A 141 7.03 6.60 8.79
N ILE A 142 7.31 5.30 8.68
CA ILE A 142 6.73 4.25 9.55
C ILE A 142 7.68 3.96 10.72
N TYR A 143 7.10 3.90 11.91
CA TYR A 143 7.77 3.55 13.15
C TYR A 143 7.06 2.38 13.84
N PHE A 144 7.82 1.63 14.63
CA PHE A 144 7.29 0.59 15.49
C PHE A 144 7.26 1.10 16.93
N ASN A 145 6.10 1.04 17.55
CA ASN A 145 5.95 1.30 18.98
C ASN A 145 6.10 -0.01 19.73
N TYR A 146 7.07 -0.06 20.60
CA TYR A 146 7.38 -1.27 21.38
C TYR A 146 6.58 -1.37 22.67
N ALA A 147 5.43 -0.70 22.79
CA ALA A 147 4.52 -0.82 23.91
C ALA A 147 3.67 -2.10 23.81
N LEU A 148 4.32 -3.28 23.85
CA LEU A 148 3.70 -4.58 23.62
C LEU A 148 3.38 -5.32 24.92
N ASP A 149 2.17 -5.87 24.99
CA ASP A 149 1.82 -6.92 25.96
C ASP A 149 2.34 -8.27 25.45
N LEU A 150 3.31 -8.84 26.16
CA LEU A 150 3.93 -10.10 25.79
C LEU A 150 3.18 -11.34 26.35
N SER A 151 2.02 -11.18 26.96
CA SER A 151 1.23 -12.31 27.50
C SER A 151 0.83 -13.31 26.42
N GLN A 152 0.60 -12.83 25.20
CA GLN A 152 0.24 -13.65 24.03
C GLN A 152 1.44 -14.16 23.23
N TYR A 153 2.66 -13.88 23.66
CA TYR A 153 3.86 -14.23 22.89
C TYR A 153 4.01 -15.74 22.66
N SER A 154 3.59 -16.58 23.62
CA SER A 154 3.64 -18.03 23.49
C SER A 154 2.52 -18.61 22.64
N ASP A 155 1.41 -17.89 22.50
CA ASP A 155 0.18 -18.35 21.84
C ASP A 155 0.05 -17.80 20.41
N THR A 156 1.04 -17.01 19.97
CA THR A 156 1.09 -16.56 18.57
C THR A 156 1.13 -17.77 17.65
N ASP A 157 0.10 -17.91 16.81
CA ASP A 157 0.01 -19.00 15.84
C ASP A 157 1.18 -18.89 14.84
N ASP A 158 2.15 -19.77 14.96
CA ASP A 158 3.35 -19.79 14.13
C ASP A 158 3.05 -20.05 12.64
N LYS A 159 1.82 -20.47 12.33
CA LYS A 159 1.41 -20.84 10.95
C LYS A 159 1.19 -19.63 10.04
N ILE A 160 0.88 -18.46 10.58
CA ILE A 160 0.60 -17.28 9.77
C ILE A 160 1.83 -16.36 9.80
N PRO A 161 2.57 -16.19 8.69
CA PRO A 161 3.70 -15.26 8.65
C PRO A 161 3.25 -13.80 8.78
N SER A 162 4.08 -12.94 9.37
CA SER A 162 3.76 -11.52 9.61
C SER A 162 3.48 -10.75 8.31
N VAL A 163 4.00 -11.18 7.19
CA VAL A 163 3.71 -10.59 5.86
C VAL A 163 2.22 -10.62 5.52
N ILE A 164 1.48 -11.63 5.96
CA ILE A 164 0.02 -11.72 5.78
C ILE A 164 -0.68 -10.61 6.56
N LEU A 165 -0.23 -10.33 7.79
CA LEU A 165 -0.77 -9.25 8.60
C LEU A 165 -0.45 -7.88 7.99
N CYS A 166 0.76 -7.70 7.47
CA CYS A 166 1.15 -6.51 6.73
C CYS A 166 0.25 -6.29 5.49
N ALA A 167 0.00 -7.34 4.70
CA ALA A 167 -0.86 -7.25 3.53
C ALA A 167 -2.33 -6.92 3.92
N ARG A 168 -2.84 -7.49 5.02
CA ARG A 168 -4.17 -7.14 5.57
C ARG A 168 -4.23 -5.69 6.02
N GLU A 169 -3.18 -5.20 6.68
CA GLU A 169 -3.12 -3.80 7.09
C GLU A 169 -3.16 -2.86 5.88
N ILE A 170 -2.44 -3.17 4.79
CA ILE A 170 -2.51 -2.41 3.55
C ILE A 170 -3.92 -2.42 2.97
N ILE A 171 -4.61 -3.57 2.97
CA ILE A 171 -6.02 -3.66 2.55
C ILE A 171 -6.89 -2.73 3.40
N ASN A 172 -6.73 -2.77 4.73
CA ASN A 172 -7.48 -1.90 5.64
C ASN A 172 -7.24 -0.42 5.31
N LEU A 173 -5.99 -0.02 5.08
CA LEU A 173 -5.64 1.34 4.70
C LEU A 173 -6.28 1.77 3.37
N ILE A 174 -6.27 0.90 2.36
CA ILE A 174 -6.91 1.15 1.06
C ILE A 174 -8.43 1.27 1.23
N GLN A 175 -9.05 0.45 2.07
CA GLN A 175 -10.50 0.49 2.33
C GLN A 175 -10.95 1.73 3.11
N LEU A 176 -10.06 2.36 3.87
CA LEU A 176 -10.34 3.65 4.51
C LEU A 176 -10.48 4.80 3.49
N GLU A 177 -10.13 4.54 2.25
CA GLU A 177 -10.18 5.51 1.16
C GLU A 177 -11.28 5.15 0.17
N ASP A 178 -12.20 6.08 -0.09
CA ASP A 178 -13.26 5.94 -1.11
C ASP A 178 -12.72 6.02 -2.56
N SER A 179 -11.40 5.87 -2.77
CA SER A 179 -10.81 6.06 -4.09
C SER A 179 -11.03 4.85 -5.00
N TYR A 180 -11.67 5.08 -6.14
CA TYR A 180 -11.91 4.09 -7.20
C TYR A 180 -10.63 3.55 -7.85
N GLN A 181 -9.51 4.26 -7.68
CA GLN A 181 -8.27 3.98 -8.40
C GLN A 181 -7.49 2.76 -7.87
N ASP A 182 -7.71 2.40 -6.61
CA ASP A 182 -6.90 1.36 -5.95
C ASP A 182 -7.60 -0.03 -5.93
N ARG A 183 -8.75 -0.17 -6.61
CA ARG A 183 -9.50 -1.45 -6.66
C ARG A 183 -8.72 -2.60 -7.31
N GLU A 184 -7.84 -2.31 -8.25
CA GLU A 184 -7.00 -3.35 -8.87
C GLU A 184 -5.97 -3.88 -7.88
N ILE A 185 -5.36 -2.98 -7.08
CA ILE A 185 -4.40 -3.32 -6.03
C ILE A 185 -5.10 -4.19 -4.99
N LEU A 186 -6.26 -3.73 -4.50
CA LEU A 186 -7.06 -4.44 -3.52
C LEU A 186 -7.37 -5.88 -3.98
N ARG A 187 -7.93 -6.03 -5.18
CA ARG A 187 -8.29 -7.35 -5.74
C ARG A 187 -7.11 -8.30 -5.87
N LEU A 188 -5.96 -7.79 -6.29
CA LEU A 188 -4.76 -8.63 -6.43
C LEU A 188 -4.28 -9.12 -5.07
N ILE A 189 -4.19 -8.23 -4.08
CA ILE A 189 -3.70 -8.57 -2.74
C ILE A 189 -4.69 -9.55 -2.07
N GLU A 190 -5.99 -9.27 -2.12
CA GLU A 190 -7.03 -10.17 -1.58
C GLU A 190 -6.98 -11.57 -2.19
N HIS A 191 -6.87 -11.65 -3.52
CA HIS A 191 -6.78 -12.91 -4.23
C HIS A 191 -5.56 -13.74 -3.80
N LYS A 192 -4.40 -13.10 -3.67
CA LYS A 192 -3.16 -13.77 -3.23
C LYS A 192 -3.21 -14.15 -1.75
N LEU A 193 -3.82 -13.33 -0.90
CA LEU A 193 -4.04 -13.66 0.51
C LEU A 193 -4.94 -14.88 0.69
N GLN A 194 -6.04 -14.98 -0.10
CA GLN A 194 -6.93 -16.16 -0.06
C GLN A 194 -6.22 -17.46 -0.43
N ARG A 195 -5.18 -17.38 -1.25
CA ARG A 195 -4.37 -18.52 -1.68
C ARG A 195 -3.14 -18.76 -0.83
N ASN A 196 -2.91 -17.93 0.22
CA ASN A 196 -1.71 -17.96 1.05
C ASN A 196 -0.41 -17.88 0.22
N GLU A 197 -0.39 -17.07 -0.83
CA GLU A 197 0.77 -16.94 -1.73
C GLU A 197 1.88 -16.06 -1.14
N TYR A 198 1.60 -15.23 -0.13
CA TYR A 198 2.60 -14.40 0.53
C TYR A 198 3.31 -15.18 1.65
N LEU A 199 4.51 -15.65 1.38
CA LEU A 199 5.38 -16.30 2.36
C LEU A 199 6.48 -15.35 2.87
N GLN A 200 6.88 -14.38 2.03
CA GLN A 200 7.95 -13.42 2.32
C GLN A 200 7.56 -12.01 1.92
N TYR A 201 8.09 -11.01 2.61
CA TYR A 201 7.86 -9.59 2.31
C TYR A 201 8.28 -9.17 0.90
N ILE A 202 9.30 -9.81 0.33
CA ILE A 202 9.78 -9.52 -1.03
C ILE A 202 8.71 -9.77 -2.09
N GLU A 203 7.81 -10.73 -1.87
CA GLU A 203 6.72 -11.05 -2.79
C GLU A 203 5.68 -9.93 -2.78
N LEU A 204 5.26 -9.51 -1.59
CA LEU A 204 4.36 -8.38 -1.40
C LEU A 204 4.97 -7.08 -1.95
N TYR A 205 6.27 -6.84 -1.70
CA TYR A 205 6.98 -5.69 -2.22
C TYR A 205 6.97 -5.63 -3.75
N LYS A 206 7.26 -6.76 -4.42
CA LYS A 206 7.26 -6.84 -5.89
C LYS A 206 5.89 -6.51 -6.48
N ASP A 207 4.83 -7.08 -5.92
CA ASP A 207 3.47 -6.82 -6.38
C ASP A 207 3.10 -5.35 -6.20
N MET A 208 3.34 -4.80 -5.03
CA MET A 208 3.07 -3.39 -4.76
C MET A 208 3.88 -2.47 -5.65
N LYS A 209 5.16 -2.75 -5.88
CA LYS A 209 6.01 -1.97 -6.77
C LYS A 209 5.51 -1.95 -8.22
N ILE A 210 5.02 -3.09 -8.73
CA ILE A 210 4.45 -3.16 -10.08
C ILE A 210 3.16 -2.33 -10.17
N LEU A 211 2.31 -2.42 -9.15
CA LEU A 211 1.01 -1.76 -9.10
C LEU A 211 1.12 -0.25 -8.86
N THR A 212 2.11 0.18 -8.07
CA THR A 212 2.34 1.59 -7.74
C THR A 212 3.29 2.29 -8.71
N SER A 213 3.97 1.54 -9.58
CA SER A 213 4.75 2.15 -10.65
C SER A 213 3.84 3.04 -11.49
N PRO A 214 4.24 4.31 -11.76
CA PRO A 214 3.49 5.14 -12.69
C PRO A 214 3.38 4.34 -13.99
N ARG A 215 2.18 3.86 -14.28
CA ARG A 215 1.88 3.34 -15.62
C ARG A 215 2.08 4.55 -16.51
N ASP A 216 3.18 4.54 -17.27
CA ASP A 216 3.45 5.58 -18.24
C ASP A 216 2.19 5.78 -19.06
N LYS A 217 1.56 6.97 -18.96
CA LYS A 217 0.41 7.32 -19.80
C LYS A 217 0.81 7.26 -21.28
N GLU A 218 2.11 7.27 -21.58
CA GLU A 218 2.69 7.00 -22.89
C GLU A 218 2.44 5.55 -23.34
N ASN A 219 2.54 4.57 -22.44
CA ASN A 219 2.28 3.17 -22.80
C ASN A 219 0.83 2.91 -23.19
N CYS A 220 -0.13 3.66 -22.65
CA CYS A 220 -1.54 3.53 -23.06
C CYS A 220 -1.75 4.06 -24.49
N ARG A 221 -1.11 5.18 -24.87
CA ARG A 221 -1.09 5.68 -26.24
C ARG A 221 -0.30 4.77 -27.18
N GLU A 222 0.83 4.24 -26.74
CA GLU A 222 1.61 3.26 -27.51
C GLU A 222 0.89 1.92 -27.62
N ALA A 223 0.26 1.43 -26.56
CA ALA A 223 -0.56 0.24 -26.60
C ALA A 223 -1.75 0.38 -27.54
N ILE A 224 -2.45 1.54 -27.53
CA ILE A 224 -3.52 1.86 -28.48
C ILE A 224 -2.95 1.98 -29.90
N ARG A 225 -1.81 2.65 -30.07
CA ARG A 225 -1.15 2.78 -31.39
C ARG A 225 -0.68 1.43 -31.91
N ASN A 226 -0.09 0.58 -31.08
CA ASN A 226 0.36 -0.76 -31.44
C ASN A 226 -0.83 -1.71 -31.67
N TRP A 227 -1.92 -1.59 -30.91
CA TRP A 227 -3.16 -2.31 -31.15
C TRP A 227 -3.81 -1.87 -32.49
N CYS A 228 -3.88 -0.57 -32.75
CA CYS A 228 -4.35 -0.03 -34.02
C CYS A 228 -3.43 -0.44 -35.18
N SER A 229 -2.10 -0.45 -35.00
CA SER A 229 -1.17 -0.86 -36.07
C SER A 229 -1.22 -2.36 -36.34
N SER A 230 -1.35 -3.18 -35.28
CA SER A 230 -1.48 -4.66 -35.39
C SER A 230 -2.79 -5.11 -36.06
N LYS A 231 -3.86 -4.33 -35.91
CA LYS A 231 -5.17 -4.60 -36.56
C LYS A 231 -5.46 -3.72 -37.76
N LYS A 232 -4.48 -2.98 -38.23
CA LYS A 232 -4.62 -2.05 -39.37
C LYS A 232 -5.19 -2.72 -40.59
N ASP A 233 -4.73 -3.93 -40.93
CA ASP A 233 -5.20 -4.68 -42.10
C ASP A 233 -6.65 -5.17 -41.92
N THR A 234 -7.03 -5.58 -40.72
CA THR A 234 -8.42 -6.00 -40.42
C THR A 234 -9.36 -4.80 -40.46
N PHE A 235 -8.94 -3.65 -39.90
CA PHE A 235 -9.72 -2.42 -39.90
C PHE A 235 -9.85 -1.86 -41.32
N PHE A 236 -8.78 -1.91 -42.13
CA PHE A 236 -8.79 -1.53 -43.52
C PHE A 236 -9.72 -2.41 -44.36
N ARG A 237 -9.73 -3.73 -44.16
CA ARG A 237 -10.65 -4.66 -44.81
C ARG A 237 -12.11 -4.36 -44.48
N ILE A 238 -12.43 -4.08 -43.22
CA ILE A 238 -13.80 -3.71 -42.80
C ILE A 238 -14.22 -2.38 -43.41
N LEU A 239 -13.33 -1.37 -43.35
CA LEU A 239 -13.62 -0.04 -43.94
C LEU A 239 -13.78 -0.11 -45.47
N SER A 240 -12.92 -0.90 -46.11
CA SER A 240 -13.03 -1.16 -47.56
C SER A 240 -14.31 -1.89 -47.91
N GLY A 241 -14.73 -2.88 -47.12
CA GLY A 241 -16.00 -3.57 -47.27
C GLY A 241 -17.21 -2.65 -47.15
N ILE A 242 -17.20 -1.74 -46.18
CA ILE A 242 -18.25 -0.73 -46.00
C ILE A 242 -18.26 0.23 -47.21
N ALA A 243 -17.10 0.70 -47.67
CA ALA A 243 -17.00 1.58 -48.81
C ALA A 243 -17.55 0.92 -50.10
N ILE A 244 -17.22 -0.35 -50.35
CA ILE A 244 -17.74 -1.12 -51.48
C ILE A 244 -19.26 -1.27 -51.40
N ALA A 245 -19.78 -1.60 -50.20
CA ALA A 245 -21.23 -1.72 -49.97
C ALA A 245 -21.95 -0.38 -50.23
N MET A 246 -21.39 0.73 -49.81
CA MET A 246 -21.94 2.09 -50.09
C MET A 246 -21.96 2.39 -51.59
N VAL A 247 -20.90 2.05 -52.34
CA VAL A 247 -20.86 2.22 -53.80
C VAL A 247 -21.93 1.37 -54.48
N ILE A 248 -22.12 0.13 -54.09
CA ILE A 248 -23.15 -0.77 -54.61
C ILE A 248 -24.56 -0.19 -54.35
N ILE A 249 -24.80 0.33 -53.16
CA ILE A 249 -26.10 0.97 -52.82
C ILE A 249 -26.35 2.20 -53.68
N ILE A 250 -25.34 3.06 -53.86
CA ILE A 250 -25.46 4.25 -54.69
C ILE A 250 -25.75 3.85 -56.15
N LEU A 251 -25.03 2.84 -56.66
CA LEU A 251 -25.22 2.35 -58.02
C LEU A 251 -26.63 1.75 -58.20
N PHE A 252 -27.11 0.99 -57.24
CA PHE A 252 -28.46 0.44 -57.23
C PHE A 252 -29.52 1.54 -57.23
N LEU A 253 -29.36 2.56 -56.38
CA LEU A 253 -30.27 3.71 -56.34
C LEU A 253 -30.27 4.49 -57.68
N LEU A 254 -29.10 4.60 -58.35
CA LEU A 254 -28.98 5.23 -59.64
C LEU A 254 -29.70 4.44 -60.73
N ILE A 255 -29.59 3.12 -60.74
CA ILE A 255 -30.30 2.23 -61.68
C ILE A 255 -31.81 2.34 -61.46
N MET A 256 -32.23 2.28 -60.18
CA MET A 256 -33.65 2.44 -59.84
C MET A 256 -34.21 3.78 -60.29
N ARG A 257 -33.45 4.86 -60.20
CA ARG A 257 -33.82 6.18 -60.75
C ARG A 257 -33.96 6.17 -62.26
N LEU A 258 -33.10 5.44 -62.95
CA LEU A 258 -33.11 5.37 -64.44
C LEU A 258 -34.33 4.54 -64.91
N ILE A 259 -34.75 3.50 -64.25
CA ILE A 259 -35.83 2.60 -64.64
C ILE A 259 -37.19 3.12 -64.20
N PHE A 260 -37.32 3.64 -63.02
CA PHE A 260 -38.62 3.98 -62.42
C PHE A 260 -38.88 5.49 -62.30
N GLY A 261 -37.99 6.35 -62.82
CA GLY A 261 -38.15 7.79 -62.69
C GLY A 261 -37.99 8.29 -61.25
N ASP A 262 -38.54 9.46 -60.93
CA ASP A 262 -38.41 10.09 -59.64
C ASP A 262 -39.00 9.28 -58.49
N PHE A 263 -38.17 8.60 -57.72
CA PHE A 263 -38.58 7.88 -56.52
C PHE A 263 -38.67 8.85 -55.34
N ALA A 264 -39.65 8.67 -54.47
CA ALA A 264 -39.94 9.56 -53.34
C ALA A 264 -38.74 9.77 -52.36
N LEU A 265 -37.80 8.82 -52.33
CA LEU A 265 -36.58 8.91 -51.52
C LEU A 265 -35.60 10.00 -52.03
N PHE A 266 -35.56 10.30 -53.33
CA PHE A 266 -34.74 11.36 -53.89
C PHE A 266 -35.26 12.77 -53.61
N ARG A 267 -36.58 12.92 -53.35
CA ARG A 267 -37.14 14.20 -52.92
C ARG A 267 -36.71 14.60 -51.51
N LEU A 268 -36.35 13.63 -50.65
CA LEU A 268 -35.79 13.88 -49.32
C LEU A 268 -34.37 14.48 -49.35
N PHE A 269 -33.60 14.14 -50.41
CA PHE A 269 -32.21 14.64 -50.58
C PHE A 269 -32.11 15.82 -51.53
N SER A 270 -33.14 16.08 -52.31
CA SER A 270 -33.23 17.22 -53.26
C SER A 270 -34.08 18.38 -52.74
N GLY A 271 -34.27 18.45 -51.41
CA GLY A 271 -34.87 19.63 -50.81
C GLY A 271 -34.13 20.88 -51.25
N PRO A 272 -34.82 21.96 -51.63
CA PRO A 272 -34.18 23.16 -52.12
C PRO A 272 -33.21 23.67 -51.10
N ILE A 273 -31.92 23.77 -51.45
CA ILE A 273 -30.97 24.61 -50.73
C ILE A 273 -31.57 26.02 -50.82
N VAL A 274 -32.24 26.43 -49.76
CA VAL A 274 -32.65 27.81 -49.61
C VAL A 274 -31.37 28.62 -49.61
N GLN A 275 -31.06 29.24 -50.78
CA GLN A 275 -30.11 30.33 -50.84
C GLN A 275 -30.59 31.37 -49.83
N ILE A 276 -29.90 31.45 -48.71
CA ILE A 276 -30.01 32.58 -47.80
C ILE A 276 -29.47 33.75 -48.63
N GLY A 277 -30.37 34.50 -49.23
CA GLY A 277 -30.07 35.63 -50.09
C GLY A 277 -29.29 36.66 -49.30
N THR A 278 -28.24 37.10 -49.94
CA THR A 278 -27.65 38.40 -49.70
C THR A 278 -28.68 39.46 -50.15
N GLU A 279 -29.59 39.82 -49.28
CA GLU A 279 -30.38 41.03 -49.45
C GLU A 279 -29.72 42.19 -48.71
N SER A 280 -29.06 42.99 -49.54
CA SER A 280 -29.09 44.45 -49.56
C SER A 280 -28.88 45.20 -48.26
N LEU A 281 -27.63 45.51 -48.02
CA LEU A 281 -27.25 46.81 -47.46
C LEU A 281 -27.28 47.84 -48.62
N LEU A 282 -28.45 48.45 -48.88
CA LEU A 282 -28.60 49.72 -49.56
C LEU A 282 -30.00 50.30 -49.27
N GLN A 283 -30.14 50.97 -48.16
CA GLN A 283 -30.86 52.20 -48.00
C GLN A 283 -30.50 52.84 -46.63
#